data_5c149b4cfe65111a6244d0ba7de62e8b
#
_entry.id   5c149b4cfe65111a6244d0ba7de62e8b
#
_cell.length_a   1.000
_cell.length_b   1.000
_cell.length_c   1.000
_cell.angle_alpha   90.00
_cell.angle_beta   90.00
_cell.angle_gamma   90.00
#
_symmetry.space_group_name_H-M   'P 1'
#
loop_
_entity.id
_entity.type
_entity.pdbx_description
1 polymer ?
#
loop_
_entity_poly.entity_id
_entity_poly.type
_entity_poly.pdbx_seq_one_letter_code
_entity_poly.pdbx_strand_id
1 'polypeptide(L)' 'MISPFRVVKNTRESYSIFHRETFTEVEVQFEDEKPTWIPLETLLAIQKYLSNK' A
#
# COMPACT_ATOMS: atom_id res chain seq x y z
N MET A 1 15.25 -6.50 -10.93
CA MET A 1 14.64 -5.16 -10.89
C MET A 1 14.42 -4.72 -9.46
N ILE A 2 14.76 -3.50 -9.16
CA ILE A 2 14.65 -2.98 -7.80
C ILE A 2 13.31 -2.26 -7.65
N SER A 3 12.56 -2.68 -6.64
CA SER A 3 11.30 -2.01 -6.34
C SER A 3 11.55 -0.68 -5.65
N PRO A 4 10.74 0.34 -5.94
CA PRO A 4 10.89 1.63 -5.28
C PRO A 4 10.45 1.60 -3.82
N PHE A 5 9.83 0.54 -3.40
CA PHE A 5 9.36 0.40 -2.02
C PHE A 5 9.37 -1.06 -1.62
N ARG A 6 9.29 -1.29 -0.34
CA ARG A 6 9.25 -2.64 0.20
C ARG A 6 7.99 -2.80 1.04
N VAL A 7 7.30 -3.91 0.84
CA VAL A 7 6.11 -4.21 1.63
C VAL A 7 6.55 -4.80 2.96
N VAL A 8 6.13 -4.17 4.04
CA VAL A 8 6.29 -4.72 5.38
C VAL A 8 5.06 -5.55 5.66
N LYS A 9 5.23 -6.74 6.23
CA LYS A 9 4.14 -7.70 6.35
C LYS A 9 3.10 -7.34 7.41
N ASN A 10 2.85 -6.09 7.61
CA ASN A 10 1.84 -5.65 8.56
C ASN A 10 0.62 -5.15 7.81
N THR A 11 -0.55 -5.56 8.29
CA THR A 11 -1.81 -5.09 7.71
C THR A 11 -2.71 -4.62 8.85
N ARG A 12 -3.63 -3.75 8.51
CA ARG A 12 -4.64 -3.30 9.46
C ARG A 12 -5.90 -2.94 8.72
N GLU A 13 -7.01 -2.90 9.45
CA GLU A 13 -8.26 -2.46 8.87
C GLU A 13 -8.55 -1.04 9.28
N SER A 14 -9.05 -0.26 8.35
CA SER A 14 -9.44 1.12 8.58
C SER A 14 -10.85 1.32 8.05
N TYR A 15 -11.52 2.33 8.59
CA TYR A 15 -12.89 2.64 8.17
C TYR A 15 -12.90 3.94 7.39
N SER A 16 -13.53 3.92 6.23
CA SER A 16 -13.67 5.11 5.41
C SER A 16 -15.03 5.73 5.67
N ILE A 17 -15.02 6.93 6.24
CA ILE A 17 -16.26 7.66 6.49
C ILE A 17 -16.91 8.05 5.17
N PHE A 18 -16.11 8.37 4.18
CA PHE A 18 -16.59 8.73 2.86
C PHE A 18 -17.38 7.61 2.21
N HIS A 19 -16.82 6.41 2.20
CA HIS A 19 -17.41 5.27 1.50
C HIS A 19 -18.22 4.38 2.42
N ARG A 20 -18.20 4.66 3.72
CA ARG A 20 -18.94 3.91 4.75
C ARG A 20 -18.64 2.43 4.71
N GLU A 21 -17.36 2.11 4.51
CA GLU A 21 -16.94 0.72 4.50
C GLU A 21 -15.54 0.59 5.04
N THR A 22 -15.20 -0.61 5.45
CA THR A 22 -13.85 -0.88 5.93
C THR A 22 -12.96 -1.26 4.74
N PHE A 23 -11.69 -0.99 4.89
CA PHE A 23 -10.73 -1.37 3.87
C PHE A 23 -9.44 -1.79 4.56
N THR A 24 -8.64 -2.57 3.85
CA THR A 24 -7.39 -3.07 4.39
C THR A 24 -6.25 -2.15 3.96
N GLU A 25 -5.40 -1.82 4.92
CA GLU A 25 -4.20 -1.05 4.65
C GLU A 25 -2.98 -1.94 4.86
N VAL A 26 -1.95 -1.68 4.09
CA VAL A 26 -0.69 -2.41 4.16
C VAL A 26 0.41 -1.43 4.47
N GLU A 27 1.31 -1.82 5.36
CA GLU A 27 2.46 -1.00 5.68
C GLU A 27 3.54 -1.19 4.63
N VAL A 28 4.01 -0.10 4.06
CA VAL A 28 5.09 -0.12 3.07
C VAL A 28 6.16 0.84 3.50
N GLN A 29 7.37 0.54 3.11
CA GLN A 29 8.51 1.41 3.40
C GLN A 29 9.14 1.83 2.07
N PHE A 30 9.11 3.11 1.83
CA PHE A 30 9.80 3.68 0.68
C PHE A 30 11.25 3.90 1.09
N GLU A 31 12.13 3.85 0.07
CA GLU A 31 13.54 4.09 0.27
C GLU A 31 13.73 5.47 0.87
N ASP A 32 14.51 5.57 1.91
CA ASP A 32 14.83 6.84 2.57
C ASP A 32 13.67 7.48 3.34
N GLU A 33 12.57 6.76 3.54
CA GLU A 33 11.44 7.32 4.27
C GLU A 33 10.96 6.36 5.32
N LYS A 34 10.17 6.88 6.25
CA LYS A 34 9.57 6.06 7.29
C LYS A 34 8.46 5.21 6.69
N PRO A 35 8.19 4.06 7.29
CA PRO A 35 7.08 3.24 6.83
C PRO A 35 5.77 4.02 6.88
N THR A 36 4.92 3.79 5.90
CA THR A 36 3.63 4.45 5.83
C THR A 36 2.57 3.41 5.47
N TRP A 37 1.33 3.74 5.74
CA TRP A 37 0.21 2.86 5.48
C TRP A 37 -0.49 3.33 4.21
N ILE A 38 -0.74 2.39 3.31
CA ILE A 38 -1.51 2.69 2.10
C ILE A 38 -2.59 1.63 1.94
N PRO A 39 -3.72 2.00 1.31
CA PRO A 39 -4.75 1.00 1.04
C PRO A 39 -4.20 -0.13 0.18
N LEU A 40 -4.66 -1.34 0.46
CA LEU A 40 -4.24 -2.50 -0.33
C LEU A 40 -4.55 -2.30 -1.79
N GLU A 41 -5.69 -1.71 -2.08
CA GLU A 41 -6.08 -1.43 -3.44
C GLU A 41 -5.08 -0.54 -4.16
N THR A 42 -4.58 0.46 -3.45
CA THR A 42 -3.55 1.35 -3.99
C THR A 42 -2.26 0.59 -4.26
N LEU A 43 -1.87 -0.28 -3.34
CA LEU A 43 -0.67 -1.08 -3.51
C LEU A 43 -0.76 -1.96 -4.75
N LEU A 44 -1.92 -2.61 -4.94
CA LEU A 44 -2.11 -3.47 -6.09
C LEU A 44 -2.05 -2.67 -7.39
N ALA A 45 -2.59 -1.46 -7.38
CA ALA A 45 -2.54 -0.60 -8.56
C ALA A 45 -1.11 -0.21 -8.90
N ILE A 46 -0.31 0.08 -7.88
CA ILE A 46 1.09 0.44 -8.11
C ILE A 46 1.85 -0.75 -8.67
N GLN A 47 1.63 -1.94 -8.11
CA GLN A 47 2.31 -3.14 -8.60
C GLN A 47 1.95 -3.43 -10.04
N LYS A 48 0.68 -3.26 -10.38
CA LYS A 48 0.23 -3.49 -11.74
C LYS A 48 0.88 -2.49 -12.70
N TYR A 49 0.96 -1.25 -12.28
CA TYR A 49 1.60 -0.22 -13.10
C TYR A 49 3.06 -0.57 -13.37
N LEU A 50 3.78 -1.00 -12.34
CA LEU A 50 5.18 -1.35 -12.49
C LEU A 50 5.37 -2.60 -13.35
N SER A 51 4.42 -3.52 -13.29
CA SER A 51 4.50 -4.75 -14.08
C SER A 51 4.24 -4.53 -15.55
N ASN A 52 3.57 -3.47 -15.91
CA ASN A 52 3.18 -3.20 -17.30
C ASN A 52 4.23 -2.46 -18.08
N LYS A 53 5.40 -2.32 -17.55
CA LYS A 53 6.45 -1.58 -18.25
C LYS A 53 7.26 -2.44 -19.20
#